data_15e8df45f5ff177147da391cc932c010
#
_entry.id   15e8df45f5ff177147da391cc932c010
#
_cell.length_a   1.000
_cell.length_b   1.000
_cell.length_c   1.000
_cell.angle_alpha   90.00
_cell.angle_beta   90.00
_cell.angle_gamma   90.00
#
_symmetry.space_group_name_H-M   'P 1'
#
loop_
_entity.id
_entity.type
_entity.pdbx_description
1 polymer ?
#
loop_
_entity_poly.entity_id
_entity_poly.type
_entity_poly.pdbx_seq_one_letter_code
_entity_poly.pdbx_strand_id
1 'polypeptide(L)'
;MRKITAAITQMASTQSWAGNCDKAEALVRQAAAQGAGLVLLQELFDADYFCIEQHVRFFAGAHELDRHPTVQRFGALARELGVVLPVSVFERAGPAHYNTTVIFDADGTNLGFYRKSHIPDGRGYQEKFYFSPGDTGFKVWDTAAGRIGLGICWDQWFPEAARVMALMGAEMLLYPTAIGSEPGSPDYDSSNHWQNTMRGHAAANIMPLLASNRIGREVAPDGRSDTFYGRSFIADPHGEKIAEMSRIEEGLRLASFDLDEIAELRRTWGVFRDRRPELYGTLLTIDGRTRREGL
;
A
#
# COMPACT_ATOMS: atom_id res chain seq x y z
N MET A 1 7.70 -5.76 -25.94
CA MET A 1 8.31 -5.28 -24.68
C MET A 1 7.30 -4.40 -23.96
N ARG A 2 6.73 -4.89 -22.87
CA ARG A 2 5.76 -4.16 -22.04
C ARG A 2 6.51 -3.31 -21.02
N LYS A 3 6.86 -2.08 -21.42
CA LYS A 3 7.54 -1.14 -20.54
C LYS A 3 6.54 -0.30 -19.75
N ILE A 4 6.76 -0.19 -18.46
CA ILE A 4 5.98 0.65 -17.55
C ILE A 4 6.89 1.54 -16.72
N THR A 5 6.50 2.79 -16.56
CA THR A 5 7.09 3.71 -15.60
C THR A 5 6.09 3.88 -14.45
N ALA A 6 6.54 3.61 -13.24
CA ALA A 6 5.74 3.72 -12.03
C ALA A 6 6.35 4.74 -11.07
N ALA A 7 5.50 5.46 -10.36
CA ALA A 7 5.89 6.49 -9.41
C ALA A 7 5.42 6.15 -7.99
N ILE A 8 6.27 6.46 -7.03
CA ILE A 8 5.92 6.56 -5.60
C ILE A 8 5.83 8.03 -5.22
N THR A 9 5.02 8.34 -4.23
CA THR A 9 4.89 9.68 -3.66
C THR A 9 5.18 9.69 -2.17
N GLN A 10 5.47 10.88 -1.66
CA GLN A 10 5.69 11.12 -0.24
C GLN A 10 5.28 12.55 0.10
N MET A 11 4.39 12.73 1.09
CA MET A 11 3.99 14.05 1.55
C MET A 11 3.62 14.06 3.04
N ALA A 12 3.70 15.22 3.67
CA ALA A 12 3.15 15.48 4.99
C ALA A 12 1.66 15.87 4.89
N SER A 13 0.89 15.55 5.93
CA SER A 13 -0.48 16.06 6.05
C SER A 13 -0.53 17.58 6.17
N THR A 14 -1.60 18.19 5.63
CA THR A 14 -1.91 19.63 5.73
C THR A 14 -2.97 19.93 6.79
N GLN A 15 -3.41 18.93 7.52
CA GLN A 15 -4.50 18.98 8.52
C GLN A 15 -5.87 19.36 7.92
N SER A 16 -6.03 19.25 6.60
CA SER A 16 -7.31 19.43 5.94
C SER A 16 -7.49 18.50 4.76
N TRP A 17 -8.70 17.99 4.58
CA TRP A 17 -9.04 17.14 3.43
C TRP A 17 -8.70 17.81 2.10
N ALA A 18 -9.13 19.06 1.93
CA ALA A 18 -8.90 19.79 0.68
C ALA A 18 -7.40 19.97 0.39
N GLY A 19 -6.63 20.42 1.40
CA GLY A 19 -5.19 20.62 1.24
C GLY A 19 -4.44 19.32 0.97
N ASN A 20 -4.82 18.23 1.62
CA ASN A 20 -4.23 16.91 1.38
C ASN A 20 -4.53 16.41 -0.04
N CYS A 21 -5.79 16.52 -0.48
CA CYS A 21 -6.19 16.15 -1.84
C CYS A 21 -5.52 17.04 -2.89
N ASP A 22 -5.40 18.34 -2.68
CA ASP A 22 -4.74 19.25 -3.62
C ASP A 22 -3.25 18.90 -3.76
N LYS A 23 -2.58 18.63 -2.65
CA LYS A 23 -1.17 18.20 -2.63
C LYS A 23 -0.98 16.85 -3.33
N ALA A 24 -1.82 15.86 -3.03
CA ALA A 24 -1.77 14.55 -3.66
C ALA A 24 -2.03 14.64 -5.17
N GLU A 25 -3.02 15.42 -5.59
CA GLU A 25 -3.32 15.66 -7.02
C GLU A 25 -2.13 16.30 -7.71
N ALA A 26 -1.49 17.30 -7.11
CA ALA A 26 -0.30 17.95 -7.69
C ALA A 26 0.84 16.95 -7.93
N LEU A 27 1.06 16.01 -6.97
CA LEU A 27 2.07 14.95 -7.11
C LEU A 27 1.69 13.97 -8.23
N VAL A 28 0.41 13.57 -8.34
CA VAL A 28 -0.04 12.67 -9.42
C VAL A 28 0.13 13.36 -10.79
N ARG A 29 -0.24 14.63 -10.93
CA ARG A 29 -0.02 15.41 -12.16
C ARG A 29 1.46 15.52 -12.52
N GLN A 30 2.30 15.77 -11.53
CA GLN A 30 3.75 15.84 -11.74
C GLN A 30 4.34 14.48 -12.16
N ALA A 31 3.88 13.38 -11.59
CA ALA A 31 4.30 12.02 -11.98
C ALA A 31 3.87 11.69 -13.41
N ALA A 32 2.61 11.96 -13.75
CA ALA A 32 2.08 11.77 -15.11
C ALA A 32 2.85 12.60 -16.16
N ALA A 33 3.15 13.86 -15.85
CA ALA A 33 3.97 14.73 -16.72
C ALA A 33 5.40 14.20 -16.94
N GLN A 34 5.91 13.38 -16.03
CA GLN A 34 7.20 12.67 -16.13
C GLN A 34 7.08 11.28 -16.77
N GLY A 35 5.91 10.91 -17.27
CA GLY A 35 5.68 9.66 -17.99
C GLY A 35 5.28 8.48 -17.11
N ALA A 36 4.88 8.69 -15.86
CA ALA A 36 4.34 7.61 -15.03
C ALA A 36 3.00 7.10 -15.58
N GLY A 37 2.89 5.79 -15.81
CA GLY A 37 1.63 5.11 -16.13
C GLY A 37 0.94 4.53 -14.88
N LEU A 38 1.64 4.50 -13.73
CA LEU A 38 1.10 4.11 -12.43
C LEU A 38 1.65 5.05 -11.36
N VAL A 39 0.79 5.54 -10.47
CA VAL A 39 1.20 6.41 -9.37
C VAL A 39 0.66 5.85 -8.05
N LEU A 40 1.54 5.60 -7.09
CA LEU A 40 1.18 5.14 -5.76
C LEU A 40 1.20 6.31 -4.77
N LEU A 41 0.04 6.63 -4.21
CA LEU A 41 -0.12 7.53 -3.06
C LEU A 41 0.07 6.76 -1.74
N GLN A 42 0.25 7.49 -0.63
CA GLN A 42 0.32 6.86 0.70
C GLN A 42 -1.07 6.45 1.23
N GLU A 43 -1.09 5.64 2.28
CA GLU A 43 -2.28 5.21 2.99
C GLU A 43 -3.02 6.40 3.61
N LEU A 44 -4.37 6.44 3.47
CA LEU A 44 -5.26 7.46 4.05
C LEU A 44 -4.74 8.89 3.83
N PHE A 45 -4.25 9.15 2.62
CA PHE A 45 -3.53 10.39 2.29
C PHE A 45 -4.39 11.65 2.39
N ASP A 46 -5.71 11.50 2.35
CA ASP A 46 -6.67 12.59 2.36
C ASP A 46 -6.99 13.13 3.76
N ALA A 47 -6.44 12.51 4.81
CA ALA A 47 -6.64 12.90 6.21
C ALA A 47 -5.33 12.88 7.00
N ASP A 48 -5.34 13.52 8.18
CA ASP A 48 -4.38 13.23 9.23
C ASP A 48 -4.52 11.76 9.64
N TYR A 49 -3.45 11.17 10.14
CA TYR A 49 -3.50 9.80 10.64
C TYR A 49 -4.21 9.75 12.00
N PHE A 50 -5.53 9.74 11.95
CA PHE A 50 -6.40 9.82 13.14
C PHE A 50 -6.27 8.64 14.11
N CYS A 51 -5.64 7.53 13.67
CA CYS A 51 -5.44 6.34 14.50
C CYS A 51 -4.40 6.51 15.62
N ILE A 52 -3.80 7.69 15.78
CA ILE A 52 -2.97 8.06 16.94
C ILE A 52 -3.80 8.04 18.23
N GLU A 53 -5.10 8.39 18.16
CA GLU A 53 -6.04 8.36 19.28
C GLU A 53 -7.29 7.55 18.94
N GLN A 54 -8.09 7.22 19.95
CA GLN A 54 -9.42 6.61 19.79
C GLN A 54 -10.48 7.67 20.08
N HIS A 55 -11.14 8.20 19.04
CA HIS A 55 -12.18 9.19 19.22
C HIS A 55 -13.27 9.06 18.16
N VAL A 56 -14.53 8.96 18.62
CA VAL A 56 -15.70 8.71 17.75
C VAL A 56 -15.93 9.77 16.66
N ARG A 57 -15.43 11.02 16.88
CA ARG A 57 -15.58 12.10 15.88
C ARG A 57 -15.01 11.74 14.50
N PHE A 58 -13.97 10.90 14.44
CA PHE A 58 -13.29 10.58 13.17
C PHE A 58 -14.13 9.69 12.26
N PHE A 59 -15.14 8.98 12.80
CA PHE A 59 -16.08 8.24 11.97
C PHE A 59 -16.88 9.14 11.01
N ALA A 60 -16.98 10.45 11.30
CA ALA A 60 -17.60 11.41 10.38
C ALA A 60 -16.84 11.57 9.05
N GLY A 61 -15.55 11.19 9.01
CA GLY A 61 -14.75 11.19 7.78
C GLY A 61 -14.92 9.94 6.91
N ALA A 62 -15.66 8.92 7.39
CA ALA A 62 -15.90 7.70 6.64
C ALA A 62 -17.11 7.86 5.69
N HIS A 63 -16.93 7.47 4.43
CA HIS A 63 -17.99 7.55 3.41
C HIS A 63 -18.16 6.21 2.69
N GLU A 64 -19.35 5.98 2.13
CA GLU A 64 -19.59 4.89 1.18
C GLU A 64 -18.76 5.13 -0.09
N LEU A 65 -18.13 4.08 -0.64
CA LEU A 65 -17.16 4.23 -1.73
C LEU A 65 -17.73 4.94 -2.96
N ASP A 66 -18.99 4.68 -3.31
CA ASP A 66 -19.68 5.29 -4.44
C ASP A 66 -19.92 6.81 -4.26
N ARG A 67 -19.93 7.30 -3.02
CA ARG A 67 -20.13 8.69 -2.64
C ARG A 67 -18.92 9.33 -1.98
N HIS A 68 -17.80 8.59 -1.89
CA HIS A 68 -16.60 9.09 -1.24
C HIS A 68 -15.96 10.22 -2.07
N PRO A 69 -15.83 11.45 -1.54
CA PRO A 69 -15.38 12.59 -2.35
C PRO A 69 -13.96 12.39 -2.91
N THR A 70 -13.07 11.75 -2.14
CA THR A 70 -11.71 11.42 -2.59
C THR A 70 -11.74 10.39 -3.72
N VAL A 71 -12.57 9.35 -3.62
CA VAL A 71 -12.71 8.33 -4.66
C VAL A 71 -13.21 8.95 -5.96
N GLN A 72 -14.23 9.82 -5.91
CA GLN A 72 -14.77 10.52 -7.08
C GLN A 72 -13.71 11.43 -7.72
N ARG A 73 -13.01 12.23 -6.90
CA ARG A 73 -11.99 13.18 -7.39
C ARG A 73 -10.83 12.44 -8.07
N PHE A 74 -10.27 11.43 -7.44
CA PHE A 74 -9.10 10.73 -7.95
C PHE A 74 -9.42 9.74 -9.06
N GLY A 75 -10.64 9.19 -9.12
CA GLY A 75 -11.12 8.44 -10.27
C GLY A 75 -11.24 9.30 -11.54
N ALA A 76 -11.73 10.54 -11.40
CA ALA A 76 -11.73 11.50 -12.49
C ALA A 76 -10.30 11.90 -12.92
N LEU A 77 -9.40 12.08 -11.95
CA LEU A 77 -7.99 12.40 -12.19
C LEU A 77 -7.26 11.27 -12.92
N ALA A 78 -7.49 10.00 -12.54
CA ALA A 78 -6.91 8.83 -13.21
C ALA A 78 -7.27 8.85 -14.71
N ARG A 79 -8.55 9.08 -15.03
CA ARG A 79 -9.03 9.20 -16.43
C ARG A 79 -8.40 10.37 -17.16
N GLU A 80 -8.36 11.54 -16.53
CA GLU A 80 -7.82 12.76 -17.14
C GLU A 80 -6.36 12.58 -17.54
N LEU A 81 -5.57 11.94 -16.67
CA LEU A 81 -4.12 11.83 -16.85
C LEU A 81 -3.69 10.51 -17.54
N GLY A 82 -4.61 9.56 -17.71
CA GLY A 82 -4.29 8.26 -18.30
C GLY A 82 -3.36 7.42 -17.42
N VAL A 83 -3.53 7.45 -16.10
CA VAL A 83 -2.68 6.73 -15.13
C VAL A 83 -3.47 5.74 -14.30
N VAL A 84 -2.87 4.58 -14.00
CA VAL A 84 -3.39 3.66 -13.00
C VAL A 84 -3.19 4.28 -11.62
N LEU A 85 -4.25 4.35 -10.82
CA LEU A 85 -4.22 5.08 -9.55
C LEU A 85 -4.95 4.31 -8.44
N PRO A 86 -4.22 3.68 -7.51
CA PRO A 86 -4.76 3.19 -6.25
C PRO A 86 -5.09 4.36 -5.30
N VAL A 87 -6.32 4.40 -4.77
CA VAL A 87 -6.85 5.50 -3.93
C VAL A 87 -7.25 4.95 -2.56
N SER A 88 -6.45 5.26 -1.54
CA SER A 88 -6.66 4.80 -0.15
C SER A 88 -7.55 5.75 0.61
N VAL A 89 -8.60 5.21 1.27
CA VAL A 89 -9.65 5.98 1.95
C VAL A 89 -10.21 5.28 3.18
N PHE A 90 -10.90 6.06 4.04
CA PHE A 90 -11.70 5.56 5.13
C PHE A 90 -13.11 5.23 4.65
N GLU A 91 -13.39 3.94 4.46
CA GLU A 91 -14.68 3.44 3.97
C GLU A 91 -15.68 3.24 5.10
N ARG A 92 -16.94 3.64 4.85
CA ARG A 92 -18.12 3.16 5.57
C ARG A 92 -18.91 2.20 4.68
N ALA A 93 -19.17 0.98 5.15
CA ALA A 93 -19.98 -0.03 4.47
C ALA A 93 -21.12 -0.47 5.40
N GLY A 94 -22.27 0.17 5.29
CA GLY A 94 -23.36 -0.01 6.24
C GLY A 94 -22.91 0.35 7.67
N PRO A 95 -22.98 -0.59 8.64
CA PRO A 95 -22.52 -0.35 10.01
C PRO A 95 -21.02 -0.57 10.21
N ALA A 96 -20.31 -1.16 9.24
CA ALA A 96 -18.89 -1.47 9.33
C ALA A 96 -18.03 -0.38 8.70
N HIS A 97 -16.77 -0.32 9.14
CA HIS A 97 -15.79 0.63 8.61
C HIS A 97 -14.49 -0.10 8.24
N TYR A 98 -13.85 0.33 7.17
CA TYR A 98 -12.66 -0.30 6.64
C TYR A 98 -11.61 0.72 6.20
N ASN A 99 -10.36 0.31 6.25
CA ASN A 99 -9.26 0.95 5.54
C ASN A 99 -9.21 0.32 4.15
N THR A 100 -9.53 1.08 3.13
CA THR A 100 -9.81 0.56 1.78
C THR A 100 -9.00 1.29 0.72
N THR A 101 -8.51 0.53 -0.26
CA THR A 101 -7.92 1.10 -1.48
C THR A 101 -8.77 0.72 -2.69
N VAL A 102 -9.28 1.73 -3.39
CA VAL A 102 -10.00 1.58 -4.68
C VAL A 102 -8.99 1.66 -5.81
N ILE A 103 -9.11 0.78 -6.81
CA ILE A 103 -8.20 0.74 -7.96
C ILE A 103 -8.88 1.35 -9.18
N PHE A 104 -8.29 2.41 -9.70
CA PHE A 104 -8.69 3.00 -10.99
C PHE A 104 -7.69 2.64 -12.07
N ASP A 105 -8.19 2.18 -13.22
CA ASP A 105 -7.36 2.01 -14.41
C ASP A 105 -7.12 3.35 -15.12
N ALA A 106 -6.22 3.36 -16.08
CA ALA A 106 -5.81 4.53 -16.83
C ALA A 106 -6.95 5.22 -17.59
N ASP A 107 -8.02 4.51 -17.95
CA ASP A 107 -9.23 5.07 -18.56
C ASP A 107 -10.24 5.58 -17.52
N GLY A 108 -9.91 5.49 -16.24
CA GLY A 108 -10.77 5.84 -15.09
C GLY A 108 -11.80 4.78 -14.73
N THR A 109 -11.71 3.58 -15.31
CA THR A 109 -12.54 2.45 -14.90
C THR A 109 -12.22 2.06 -13.47
N ASN A 110 -13.25 1.97 -12.62
CA ASN A 110 -13.12 1.43 -11.26
C ASN A 110 -13.05 -0.09 -11.35
N LEU A 111 -11.87 -0.66 -11.08
CA LEU A 111 -11.61 -2.10 -11.10
C LEU A 111 -12.00 -2.82 -9.80
N GLY A 112 -12.62 -2.12 -8.86
CA GLY A 112 -12.95 -2.61 -7.54
C GLY A 112 -11.96 -2.15 -6.47
N PHE A 113 -11.96 -2.85 -5.33
CA PHE A 113 -11.24 -2.41 -4.15
C PHE A 113 -10.66 -3.57 -3.35
N TYR A 114 -9.73 -3.22 -2.47
CA TYR A 114 -9.17 -4.08 -1.43
C TYR A 114 -9.37 -3.42 -0.06
N ARG A 115 -9.83 -4.19 0.92
CA ARG A 115 -9.91 -3.82 2.32
C ARG A 115 -8.73 -4.42 3.08
N LYS A 116 -8.02 -3.61 3.84
CA LYS A 116 -6.85 -4.00 4.64
C LYS A 116 -7.15 -5.24 5.48
N SER A 117 -6.42 -6.32 5.24
CA SER A 117 -6.66 -7.61 5.91
C SER A 117 -6.11 -7.64 7.32
N HIS A 118 -4.91 -7.11 7.53
CA HIS A 118 -4.23 -7.10 8.82
C HIS A 118 -4.32 -5.70 9.44
N ILE A 119 -5.05 -5.60 10.54
CA ILE A 119 -5.27 -4.33 11.24
C ILE A 119 -4.34 -4.27 12.46
N PRO A 120 -3.39 -3.32 12.49
CA PRO A 120 -2.52 -3.14 13.65
C PRO A 120 -3.29 -2.60 14.85
N ASP A 121 -2.75 -2.85 16.05
CA ASP A 121 -3.19 -2.22 17.27
C ASP A 121 -1.99 -2.00 18.19
N GLY A 122 -1.80 -0.75 18.59
CA GLY A 122 -0.68 -0.36 19.42
C GLY A 122 -0.68 1.13 19.67
N ARG A 123 0.22 1.56 20.54
CA ARG A 123 0.37 2.99 20.87
C ARG A 123 0.80 3.75 19.60
N GLY A 124 0.02 4.74 19.20
CA GLY A 124 0.23 5.50 17.96
C GLY A 124 -0.45 4.88 16.72
N TYR A 125 -0.86 3.61 16.78
CA TYR A 125 -1.45 2.86 15.66
C TYR A 125 -2.71 2.10 16.09
N GLN A 126 -3.70 2.82 16.66
CA GLN A 126 -4.92 2.24 17.25
C GLN A 126 -6.00 1.97 16.19
N GLU A 127 -5.63 1.32 15.10
CA GLU A 127 -6.50 1.10 13.95
C GLU A 127 -7.69 0.18 14.26
N LYS A 128 -7.56 -0.78 15.17
CA LYS A 128 -8.67 -1.69 15.53
C LYS A 128 -9.88 -1.00 16.15
N PHE A 129 -9.73 0.23 16.64
CA PHE A 129 -10.86 1.03 17.09
C PHE A 129 -11.74 1.48 15.92
N TYR A 130 -11.15 1.70 14.75
CA TYR A 130 -11.82 2.26 13.57
C TYR A 130 -12.20 1.21 12.54
N PHE A 131 -11.32 0.24 12.28
CA PHE A 131 -11.44 -0.65 11.13
C PHE A 131 -11.75 -2.08 11.53
N SER A 132 -12.72 -2.66 10.83
CA SER A 132 -12.89 -4.11 10.76
C SER A 132 -11.78 -4.71 9.89
N PRO A 133 -11.33 -5.96 10.18
CA PRO A 133 -10.49 -6.69 9.24
C PRO A 133 -11.16 -6.81 7.88
N GLY A 134 -10.36 -6.66 6.82
CA GLY A 134 -10.85 -6.75 5.45
C GLY A 134 -11.43 -8.13 5.11
N ASP A 135 -12.50 -8.13 4.35
CA ASP A 135 -13.26 -9.31 3.93
C ASP A 135 -13.13 -9.62 2.43
N THR A 136 -12.28 -8.87 1.72
CA THR A 136 -12.08 -9.03 0.26
C THR A 136 -11.15 -10.16 -0.12
N GLY A 137 -10.38 -10.70 0.82
CA GLY A 137 -9.20 -11.50 0.51
C GLY A 137 -8.14 -10.70 -0.25
N PHE A 138 -6.96 -11.31 -0.48
CA PHE A 138 -5.94 -10.70 -1.33
C PHE A 138 -6.39 -10.69 -2.78
N LYS A 139 -6.00 -9.64 -3.52
CA LYS A 139 -6.45 -9.41 -4.90
C LYS A 139 -5.29 -9.03 -5.81
N VAL A 140 -5.50 -9.29 -7.10
CA VAL A 140 -4.66 -8.83 -8.20
C VAL A 140 -5.57 -8.25 -9.28
N TRP A 141 -5.18 -7.15 -9.89
CA TRP A 141 -5.93 -6.48 -10.93
C TRP A 141 -5.15 -6.42 -12.23
N ASP A 142 -5.80 -6.72 -13.33
CA ASP A 142 -5.30 -6.45 -14.66
C ASP A 142 -5.51 -4.97 -14.97
N THR A 143 -4.43 -4.24 -15.21
CA THR A 143 -4.44 -2.80 -15.46
C THR A 143 -3.61 -2.44 -16.69
N ALA A 144 -3.74 -1.22 -17.17
CA ALA A 144 -2.89 -0.67 -18.22
C ALA A 144 -1.40 -0.68 -17.84
N ALA A 145 -1.06 -0.72 -16.54
CA ALA A 145 0.30 -0.78 -16.02
C ALA A 145 0.81 -2.22 -15.79
N GLY A 146 0.05 -3.25 -16.21
CA GLY A 146 0.31 -4.66 -15.91
C GLY A 146 -0.53 -5.17 -14.74
N ARG A 147 -0.24 -6.38 -14.28
CA ARG A 147 -0.97 -7.01 -13.16
C ARG A 147 -0.41 -6.56 -11.83
N ILE A 148 -1.19 -5.81 -11.07
CA ILE A 148 -0.77 -5.28 -9.77
C ILE A 148 -1.39 -6.07 -8.61
N GLY A 149 -0.58 -6.42 -7.62
CA GLY A 149 -1.03 -6.85 -6.29
C GLY A 149 -0.88 -5.69 -5.30
N LEU A 150 -1.82 -5.52 -4.37
CA LEU A 150 -1.77 -4.45 -3.39
C LEU A 150 -2.11 -4.96 -2.00
N GLY A 151 -1.24 -4.61 -1.03
CA GLY A 151 -1.50 -4.71 0.40
C GLY A 151 -1.41 -3.33 1.03
N ILE A 152 -2.14 -3.08 2.12
CA ILE A 152 -2.14 -1.77 2.79
C ILE A 152 -1.29 -1.86 4.05
N CYS A 153 -0.24 -1.04 4.15
CA CYS A 153 0.58 -0.79 5.34
C CYS A 153 0.92 -2.09 6.12
N TRP A 154 0.19 -2.42 7.20
CA TRP A 154 0.49 -3.58 8.07
C TRP A 154 0.52 -4.91 7.31
N ASP A 155 -0.18 -5.04 6.17
CA ASP A 155 -0.10 -6.21 5.28
C ASP A 155 1.34 -6.47 4.79
N GLN A 156 2.18 -5.43 4.76
CA GLN A 156 3.58 -5.50 4.33
C GLN A 156 4.48 -6.40 5.21
N TRP A 157 4.05 -6.69 6.44
CA TRP A 157 4.81 -7.54 7.34
C TRP A 157 4.62 -9.04 7.09
N PHE A 158 3.63 -9.40 6.26
CA PHE A 158 3.22 -10.79 6.03
C PHE A 158 3.71 -11.30 4.67
N PRO A 159 4.79 -12.11 4.64
CA PRO A 159 5.31 -12.68 3.38
C PRO A 159 4.29 -13.58 2.69
N GLU A 160 3.35 -14.16 3.43
CA GLU A 160 2.23 -14.94 2.89
C GLU A 160 1.38 -14.10 1.95
N ALA A 161 1.07 -12.84 2.31
CA ALA A 161 0.28 -11.93 1.48
C ALA A 161 0.97 -11.67 0.13
N ALA A 162 2.27 -11.34 0.16
CA ALA A 162 3.07 -11.11 -1.03
C ALA A 162 3.13 -12.37 -1.92
N ARG A 163 3.34 -13.54 -1.31
CA ARG A 163 3.39 -14.82 -2.05
C ARG A 163 2.04 -15.20 -2.65
N VAL A 164 0.94 -14.98 -1.95
CA VAL A 164 -0.41 -15.24 -2.49
C VAL A 164 -0.66 -14.37 -3.71
N MET A 165 -0.41 -13.06 -3.64
CA MET A 165 -0.59 -12.17 -4.78
C MET A 165 0.33 -12.54 -5.96
N ALA A 166 1.57 -12.96 -5.68
CA ALA A 166 2.48 -13.47 -6.71
C ALA A 166 1.95 -14.72 -7.42
N LEU A 167 1.34 -15.65 -6.67
CA LEU A 167 0.72 -16.86 -7.20
C LEU A 167 -0.56 -16.57 -7.99
N MET A 168 -1.28 -15.50 -7.63
CA MET A 168 -2.43 -14.99 -8.39
C MET A 168 -2.01 -14.28 -9.68
N GLY A 169 -0.70 -14.14 -9.91
CA GLY A 169 -0.14 -13.59 -11.14
C GLY A 169 0.23 -12.13 -11.08
N ALA A 170 0.37 -11.53 -9.90
CA ALA A 170 0.90 -10.17 -9.79
C ALA A 170 2.29 -10.05 -10.45
N GLU A 171 2.48 -8.98 -11.20
CA GLU A 171 3.74 -8.60 -11.83
C GLU A 171 4.45 -7.50 -11.03
N MET A 172 3.72 -6.83 -10.13
CA MET A 172 4.22 -5.75 -9.28
C MET A 172 3.45 -5.74 -7.95
N LEU A 173 4.13 -5.42 -6.84
CA LEU A 173 3.51 -5.25 -5.52
C LEU A 173 3.49 -3.78 -5.12
N LEU A 174 2.35 -3.34 -4.58
CA LEU A 174 2.12 -1.98 -4.13
C LEU A 174 1.75 -1.97 -2.64
N TYR A 175 2.39 -1.06 -1.88
CA TYR A 175 2.10 -0.85 -0.46
C TYR A 175 1.93 0.63 -0.14
N PRO A 176 0.69 1.17 -0.23
CA PRO A 176 0.38 2.44 0.40
C PRO A 176 0.51 2.29 1.91
N THR A 177 1.22 3.21 2.56
CA THR A 177 1.67 3.03 3.95
C THR A 177 1.54 4.32 4.75
N ALA A 178 1.34 4.17 6.07
CA ALA A 178 1.48 5.20 7.09
C ALA A 178 2.23 4.59 8.28
N ILE A 179 3.57 4.64 8.24
CA ILE A 179 4.44 4.10 9.29
C ILE A 179 5.49 5.13 9.69
N GLY A 180 5.79 5.19 10.98
CA GLY A 180 6.69 6.19 11.55
C GLY A 180 7.38 5.71 12.80
N SER A 181 7.48 6.60 13.78
CA SER A 181 8.07 6.33 15.08
C SER A 181 7.30 5.24 15.83
N GLU A 182 7.96 4.67 16.81
CA GLU A 182 7.39 3.65 17.69
C GLU A 182 7.14 4.29 19.08
N PRO A 183 5.95 4.91 19.32
CA PRO A 183 5.71 5.65 20.56
C PRO A 183 5.78 4.79 21.82
N GLY A 184 5.66 3.45 21.68
CA GLY A 184 5.88 2.48 22.76
C GLY A 184 7.35 2.11 22.98
N SER A 185 8.25 2.44 22.04
CA SER A 185 9.67 2.08 22.03
C SER A 185 10.48 3.18 21.34
N PRO A 186 10.61 4.37 21.94
CA PRO A 186 11.10 5.59 21.28
C PRO A 186 12.54 5.48 20.77
N ASP A 187 13.34 4.56 21.30
CA ASP A 187 14.72 4.32 20.87
C ASP A 187 14.82 3.34 19.68
N TYR A 188 13.69 2.76 19.26
CA TYR A 188 13.66 1.81 18.16
C TYR A 188 13.27 2.50 16.84
N ASP A 189 14.17 2.47 15.87
CA ASP A 189 13.91 2.89 14.48
C ASP A 189 13.56 1.68 13.61
N SER A 190 12.26 1.50 13.35
CA SER A 190 11.76 0.37 12.55
C SER A 190 12.02 0.53 11.04
N SER A 191 12.49 1.69 10.57
CA SER A 191 12.51 2.01 9.14
C SER A 191 13.37 1.08 8.29
N ASN A 192 14.50 0.59 8.80
CA ASN A 192 15.33 -0.39 8.09
C ASN A 192 14.67 -1.78 8.08
N HIS A 193 14.07 -2.19 9.20
CA HIS A 193 13.31 -3.44 9.27
C HIS A 193 12.15 -3.42 8.27
N TRP A 194 11.40 -2.34 8.23
CA TRP A 194 10.31 -2.11 7.29
C TRP A 194 10.75 -2.29 5.83
N GLN A 195 11.79 -1.58 5.40
CA GLN A 195 12.30 -1.70 4.04
C GLN A 195 12.86 -3.10 3.73
N ASN A 196 13.60 -3.70 4.67
CA ASN A 196 14.19 -5.03 4.48
C ASN A 196 13.12 -6.11 4.29
N THR A 197 12.00 -6.05 5.04
CA THR A 197 10.89 -6.98 4.88
C THR A 197 10.33 -6.91 3.47
N MET A 198 10.02 -5.73 2.97
CA MET A 198 9.45 -5.56 1.62
C MET A 198 10.46 -5.87 0.50
N ARG A 199 11.73 -5.52 0.68
CA ARG A 199 12.80 -5.94 -0.25
C ARG A 199 12.88 -7.46 -0.35
N GLY A 200 12.71 -8.15 0.78
CA GLY A 200 12.58 -9.61 0.79
C GLY A 200 11.39 -10.11 -0.02
N HIS A 201 10.24 -9.41 0.01
CA HIS A 201 9.09 -9.77 -0.82
C HIS A 201 9.38 -9.60 -2.31
N ALA A 202 10.01 -8.50 -2.71
CA ALA A 202 10.41 -8.26 -4.08
C ALA A 202 11.35 -9.37 -4.58
N ALA A 203 12.43 -9.65 -3.86
CA ALA A 203 13.42 -10.67 -4.19
C ALA A 203 12.83 -12.09 -4.21
N ALA A 204 12.07 -12.48 -3.18
CA ALA A 204 11.50 -13.83 -3.07
C ALA A 204 10.45 -14.11 -4.14
N ASN A 205 9.80 -13.08 -4.69
CA ASN A 205 8.76 -13.22 -5.71
C ASN A 205 9.23 -12.76 -7.10
N ILE A 206 10.46 -12.26 -7.23
CA ILE A 206 11.08 -11.77 -8.47
C ILE A 206 10.14 -10.80 -9.17
N MET A 207 9.79 -9.72 -8.48
CA MET A 207 8.92 -8.67 -9.03
C MET A 207 9.21 -7.32 -8.36
N PRO A 208 9.00 -6.21 -9.08
CA PRO A 208 9.13 -4.89 -8.50
C PRO A 208 8.18 -4.68 -7.33
N LEU A 209 8.61 -3.85 -6.38
CA LEU A 209 7.80 -3.43 -5.26
C LEU A 209 7.89 -1.92 -5.07
N LEU A 210 6.73 -1.29 -4.88
CA LEU A 210 6.59 0.12 -4.60
C LEU A 210 5.98 0.32 -3.22
N ALA A 211 6.58 1.19 -2.41
CA ALA A 211 6.04 1.60 -1.12
C ALA A 211 6.02 3.12 -1.01
N SER A 212 4.84 3.69 -0.77
CA SER A 212 4.65 5.12 -0.53
C SER A 212 4.25 5.36 0.92
N ASN A 213 5.02 6.16 1.62
CA ASN A 213 4.80 6.49 3.03
C ASN A 213 4.61 8.00 3.22
N ARG A 214 4.04 8.40 4.33
CA ARG A 214 3.92 9.81 4.73
C ARG A 214 5.14 10.27 5.52
N ILE A 215 5.27 11.59 5.70
CA ILE A 215 6.30 12.24 6.53
C ILE A 215 5.67 13.24 7.48
N GLY A 216 6.49 13.71 8.41
CA GLY A 216 6.13 14.77 9.34
C GLY A 216 5.58 14.27 10.66
N ARG A 217 5.43 15.18 11.59
CA ARG A 217 4.87 14.91 12.91
C ARG A 217 3.39 15.28 12.92
N GLU A 218 2.54 14.31 13.25
CA GLU A 218 1.12 14.52 13.45
C GLU A 218 0.79 14.44 14.94
N VAL A 219 -0.04 15.35 15.41
CA VAL A 219 -0.37 15.51 16.84
C VAL A 219 -1.88 15.40 17.02
N ALA A 220 -2.30 14.41 17.79
CA ALA A 220 -3.69 14.27 18.18
C ALA A 220 -4.09 15.37 19.20
N PRO A 221 -5.38 15.74 19.27
CA PRO A 221 -5.86 16.75 20.22
C PRO A 221 -5.57 16.46 21.69
N ASP A 222 -5.39 15.20 22.07
CA ASP A 222 -5.01 14.81 23.43
C ASP A 222 -3.50 14.93 23.70
N GLY A 223 -2.73 15.45 22.71
CA GLY A 223 -1.28 15.67 22.79
C GLY A 223 -0.41 14.47 22.42
N ARG A 224 -1.00 13.28 22.18
CA ARG A 224 -0.27 12.15 21.60
C ARG A 224 0.21 12.51 20.20
N SER A 225 1.31 11.97 19.79
CA SER A 225 1.86 12.26 18.46
C SER A 225 2.61 11.08 17.91
N ASP A 226 2.67 11.01 16.60
CA ASP A 226 3.56 10.14 15.85
C ASP A 226 4.38 10.94 14.84
N THR A 227 5.58 10.46 14.52
CA THR A 227 6.45 11.07 13.52
C THR A 227 6.71 10.07 12.41
N PHE A 228 6.07 10.30 11.27
CA PHE A 228 6.22 9.46 10.10
C PHE A 228 7.57 9.70 9.45
N TYR A 229 8.31 8.64 9.16
CA TYR A 229 9.71 8.73 8.76
C TYR A 229 9.94 8.74 7.25
N GLY A 230 8.88 8.77 6.43
CA GLY A 230 9.02 8.75 4.97
C GLY A 230 9.75 7.52 4.46
N ARG A 231 10.87 7.74 3.76
CA ARG A 231 11.68 6.68 3.17
C ARG A 231 10.90 5.82 2.15
N SER A 232 9.91 6.43 1.48
CA SER A 232 9.23 5.81 0.34
C SER A 232 10.26 5.28 -0.66
N PHE A 233 10.06 4.09 -1.21
CA PHE A 233 11.07 3.48 -2.07
C PHE A 233 10.48 2.57 -3.14
N ILE A 234 11.28 2.31 -4.16
CA ILE A 234 11.03 1.32 -5.20
C ILE A 234 12.15 0.28 -5.14
N ALA A 235 11.78 -0.99 -5.05
CA ALA A 235 12.70 -2.11 -5.19
C ALA A 235 12.53 -2.81 -6.54
N ASP A 236 13.64 -3.26 -7.10
CA ASP A 236 13.67 -4.08 -8.31
C ASP A 236 13.33 -5.56 -8.01
N PRO A 237 13.25 -6.44 -9.04
CA PRO A 237 12.96 -7.86 -8.84
C PRO A 237 14.00 -8.64 -8.03
N HIS A 238 15.17 -8.07 -7.77
CA HIS A 238 16.20 -8.65 -6.90
C HIS A 238 16.13 -8.13 -5.47
N GLY A 239 15.21 -7.19 -5.18
CA GLY A 239 15.07 -6.55 -3.88
C GLY A 239 16.04 -5.41 -3.65
N GLU A 240 16.74 -4.94 -4.69
CA GLU A 240 17.60 -3.77 -4.57
C GLU A 240 16.78 -2.49 -4.67
N LYS A 241 17.07 -1.52 -3.79
CA LYS A 241 16.42 -0.21 -3.87
C LYS A 241 16.98 0.56 -5.06
N ILE A 242 16.13 0.84 -6.04
CA ILE A 242 16.49 1.61 -7.25
C ILE A 242 16.04 3.07 -7.18
N ALA A 243 15.12 3.38 -6.26
CA ALA A 243 14.72 4.72 -5.90
C ALA A 243 14.34 4.77 -4.42
N GLU A 244 14.70 5.84 -3.74
CA GLU A 244 14.35 6.09 -2.34
C GLU A 244 14.20 7.58 -2.10
N MET A 245 13.26 7.96 -1.24
CA MET A 245 13.09 9.33 -0.73
C MET A 245 13.69 9.44 0.67
N SER A 246 14.09 10.65 1.04
CA SER A 246 14.61 10.92 2.38
C SER A 246 13.49 10.88 3.44
N ARG A 247 13.85 11.08 4.71
CA ARG A 247 12.90 11.12 5.83
C ARG A 247 12.02 12.37 5.87
N ILE A 248 12.39 13.43 5.14
CA ILE A 248 11.78 14.76 5.26
C ILE A 248 11.40 15.37 3.93
N GLU A 249 11.78 14.74 2.83
CA GLU A 249 11.53 15.26 1.48
C GLU A 249 10.10 15.00 1.06
N GLU A 250 9.39 16.02 0.61
CA GLU A 250 8.13 15.87 -0.13
C GLU A 250 8.40 15.73 -1.63
N GLY A 251 7.59 14.95 -2.32
CA GLY A 251 7.70 14.79 -3.76
C GLY A 251 7.44 13.37 -4.24
N LEU A 252 8.17 12.99 -5.27
CA LEU A 252 8.01 11.68 -5.92
C LEU A 252 9.33 11.14 -6.46
N ARG A 253 9.34 9.81 -6.73
CA ARG A 253 10.40 9.12 -7.48
C ARG A 253 9.76 8.19 -8.50
N LEU A 254 10.45 7.99 -9.61
CA LEU A 254 10.01 7.09 -10.69
C LEU A 254 11.05 5.99 -10.92
N ALA A 255 10.54 4.85 -11.38
CA ALA A 255 11.35 3.79 -11.97
C ALA A 255 10.62 3.16 -13.15
N SER A 256 11.38 2.68 -14.13
CA SER A 256 10.84 1.99 -15.30
C SER A 256 11.22 0.52 -15.27
N PHE A 257 10.29 -0.33 -15.70
CA PHE A 257 10.43 -1.77 -15.73
C PHE A 257 10.05 -2.33 -17.09
N ASP A 258 10.75 -3.36 -17.55
CA ASP A 258 10.33 -4.22 -18.64
C ASP A 258 9.67 -5.47 -18.05
N LEU A 259 8.34 -5.54 -18.10
CA LEU A 259 7.57 -6.63 -17.51
C LEU A 259 7.81 -7.98 -18.25
N ASP A 260 8.18 -7.94 -19.52
CA ASP A 260 8.49 -9.16 -20.28
C ASP A 260 9.85 -9.74 -19.86
N GLU A 261 10.87 -8.90 -19.62
CA GLU A 261 12.16 -9.32 -19.08
C GLU A 261 12.00 -9.91 -17.67
N ILE A 262 11.19 -9.28 -16.83
CA ILE A 262 10.90 -9.77 -15.47
C ILE A 262 10.17 -11.13 -15.53
N ALA A 263 9.20 -11.27 -16.41
CA ALA A 263 8.48 -12.54 -16.60
C ALA A 263 9.44 -13.67 -17.05
N GLU A 264 10.37 -13.37 -17.94
CA GLU A 264 11.41 -14.31 -18.36
C GLU A 264 12.34 -14.69 -17.20
N LEU A 265 12.81 -13.70 -16.42
CA LEU A 265 13.63 -13.94 -15.24
C LEU A 265 12.91 -14.86 -14.23
N ARG A 266 11.63 -14.60 -13.93
CA ARG A 266 10.82 -15.44 -13.04
C ARG A 266 10.70 -16.88 -13.53
N ARG A 267 10.52 -17.06 -14.84
CA ARG A 267 10.39 -18.38 -15.47
C ARG A 267 11.70 -19.16 -15.43
N THR A 268 12.82 -18.51 -15.75
CA THR A 268 14.13 -19.15 -15.86
C THR A 268 14.78 -19.44 -14.51
N TRP A 269 14.57 -18.55 -13.52
CA TRP A 269 15.10 -18.77 -12.17
C TRP A 269 14.45 -19.93 -11.42
N GLY A 270 13.20 -20.27 -11.77
CA GLY A 270 12.55 -21.53 -11.38
C GLY A 270 11.97 -21.57 -9.95
N VAL A 271 12.02 -20.52 -9.13
CA VAL A 271 11.54 -20.55 -7.72
C VAL A 271 10.05 -20.91 -7.60
N PHE A 272 9.23 -20.58 -8.59
CA PHE A 272 7.81 -20.94 -8.58
C PHE A 272 7.57 -22.39 -9.02
N ARG A 273 8.39 -22.91 -9.96
CA ARG A 273 8.37 -24.32 -10.41
C ARG A 273 8.77 -25.26 -9.29
N ASP A 274 9.78 -24.88 -8.50
CA ASP A 274 10.41 -25.74 -7.49
C ASP A 274 9.71 -25.66 -6.12
N ARG A 275 8.55 -24.97 -6.03
CA ARG A 275 7.73 -24.91 -4.82
C ARG A 275 7.23 -26.31 -4.41
N ARG A 276 7.14 -26.51 -3.10
CA ARG A 276 6.66 -27.73 -2.45
C ARG A 276 5.42 -27.42 -1.58
N PRO A 277 4.23 -27.10 -2.21
CA PRO A 277 3.05 -26.67 -1.46
C PRO A 277 2.61 -27.62 -0.36
N GLU A 278 2.84 -28.94 -0.56
CA GLU A 278 2.52 -29.98 0.42
C GLU A 278 3.30 -29.86 1.74
N LEU A 279 4.40 -29.09 1.77
CA LEU A 279 5.19 -28.82 2.97
C LEU A 279 4.72 -27.58 3.75
N TYR A 280 3.81 -26.80 3.19
CA TYR A 280 3.45 -25.47 3.73
C TYR A 280 2.16 -25.47 4.54
N GLY A 281 1.60 -26.65 4.86
CA GLY A 281 0.34 -26.77 5.60
C GLY A 281 0.33 -26.05 6.95
N THR A 282 1.48 -25.97 7.63
CA THR A 282 1.65 -25.24 8.90
C THR A 282 1.31 -23.74 8.78
N LEU A 283 1.52 -23.13 7.60
CA LEU A 283 1.13 -21.73 7.35
C LEU A 283 -0.39 -21.47 7.44
N LEU A 284 -1.20 -22.53 7.42
CA LEU A 284 -2.66 -22.43 7.56
C LEU A 284 -3.12 -22.50 9.02
N THR A 285 -2.19 -22.53 9.97
CA THR A 285 -2.46 -22.58 11.41
C THR A 285 -1.86 -21.36 12.11
N ILE A 286 -2.51 -20.88 13.17
CA ILE A 286 -1.99 -19.73 13.95
C ILE A 286 -0.85 -20.15 14.87
N ASP A 287 -0.93 -21.36 15.43
CA ASP A 287 -0.04 -21.85 16.48
C ASP A 287 1.07 -22.77 15.95
N GLY A 288 1.17 -22.98 14.64
CA GLY A 288 2.15 -23.86 14.00
C GLY A 288 1.87 -25.35 14.19
N ARG A 289 0.73 -25.72 14.77
CA ARG A 289 0.38 -27.13 14.97
C ARG A 289 -0.25 -27.72 13.73
N THR A 290 0.19 -28.91 13.36
CA THR A 290 -0.46 -29.67 12.28
C THR A 290 -1.92 -29.92 12.65
N ARG A 291 -2.86 -29.58 11.77
CA ARG A 291 -4.26 -29.96 11.94
C ARG A 291 -4.31 -31.47 12.15
N ARG A 292 -4.90 -31.92 13.26
CA ARG A 292 -5.23 -33.34 13.43
C ARG A 292 -6.20 -33.70 12.31
N GLU A 293 -5.89 -34.73 11.53
CA GLU A 293 -6.81 -35.29 10.56
C GLU A 293 -8.09 -35.65 11.34
N GLY A 294 -9.23 -35.06 10.99
CA GLY A 294 -10.53 -35.44 11.53
C GLY A 294 -11.31 -34.38 12.33
N LEU A 295 -11.19 -33.07 12.02
CA LEU A 295 -12.18 -32.07 12.40
C LEU A 295 -12.90 -31.53 11.18
#